data_15aa6bfe958f7a020f270fc1be68d6ed
#
_entry.id   15aa6bfe958f7a020f270fc1be68d6ed
#
_cell.length_a   1.000
_cell.length_b   1.000
_cell.length_c   1.000
_cell.angle_alpha   90.00
_cell.angle_beta   90.00
_cell.angle_gamma   90.00
#
_symmetry.space_group_name_H-M   'P 1'
#
loop_
_entity.id
_entity.type
_entity.pdbx_description
1 polymer ?
#
loop_
_entity_poly.entity_id
_entity_poly.type
_entity_poly.pdbx_seq_one_letter_code
_entity_poly.pdbx_strand_id
1 'polypeptide(L)'
;MSVPAAILPVMETSHGATLADQLSQVPVITDADVLTRVDVIIEPEARKPLTLWVFFLNPDGTQPMVIMPIDGIPEQPDVGDGEFVFQMLSHLYGPDSPGGSLILTISRDGPIAMADGDRCWLRALQHGVAEYAAPVRMFCLATPEGVRELGPVSSRQ
;
A
#
# COMPACT_ATOMS: atom_id res chain seq x y z
N MET A 1 -6.12 -16.93 1.21
CA MET A 1 -5.44 -15.69 0.91
C MET A 1 -4.93 -15.68 -0.50
N SER A 2 -5.22 -14.65 -1.25
CA SER A 2 -4.90 -14.64 -2.67
C SER A 2 -3.56 -13.98 -2.99
N VAL A 3 -2.79 -13.64 -1.98
CA VAL A 3 -1.51 -12.96 -2.19
C VAL A 3 -0.60 -13.69 -3.17
N PRO A 4 -0.40 -14.99 -3.03
CA PRO A 4 0.47 -15.68 -3.98
C PRO A 4 0.00 -15.53 -5.41
N ALA A 5 -1.32 -15.54 -5.62
CA ALA A 5 -1.84 -15.41 -6.97
C ALA A 5 -1.56 -14.03 -7.55
N ALA A 6 -1.58 -13.00 -6.71
CA ALA A 6 -1.29 -11.66 -7.18
C ALA A 6 0.18 -11.48 -7.54
N ILE A 7 1.06 -12.23 -6.91
CA ILE A 7 2.49 -12.07 -7.11
C ILE A 7 2.99 -12.96 -8.24
N LEU A 8 2.50 -14.19 -8.30
CA LEU A 8 3.01 -15.19 -9.22
C LEU A 8 2.98 -14.78 -10.68
N PRO A 9 1.90 -14.16 -11.18
CA PRO A 9 1.90 -13.79 -12.60
C PRO A 9 3.08 -12.91 -12.97
N VAL A 10 3.51 -12.05 -12.07
CA VAL A 10 4.65 -11.20 -12.31
C VAL A 10 5.91 -12.02 -12.40
N MET A 11 6.04 -13.00 -11.53
CA MET A 11 7.26 -13.80 -11.43
C MET A 11 7.43 -14.75 -12.59
N GLU A 12 6.37 -15.04 -13.28
CA GLU A 12 6.39 -16.11 -14.27
C GLU A 12 6.72 -15.69 -15.66
N THR A 13 7.10 -14.45 -15.82
CA THR A 13 7.51 -13.98 -17.13
C THR A 13 8.77 -14.71 -17.55
N SER A 14 8.76 -15.25 -18.73
CA SER A 14 9.78 -16.17 -19.17
C SER A 14 11.12 -15.54 -19.46
N HIS A 15 11.21 -14.25 -19.48
CA HIS A 15 12.46 -13.57 -19.84
C HIS A 15 13.27 -13.18 -18.62
N GLY A 16 13.06 -13.84 -17.50
CA GLY A 16 13.78 -13.52 -16.29
C GLY A 16 13.19 -12.28 -15.64
N ALA A 17 13.97 -11.23 -15.57
CA ALA A 17 13.51 -10.06 -14.83
C ALA A 17 12.30 -9.44 -15.49
N THR A 18 11.20 -9.36 -14.75
CA THR A 18 10.02 -8.60 -15.14
C THR A 18 10.23 -7.16 -14.74
N LEU A 19 9.31 -6.29 -15.14
CA LEU A 19 9.34 -4.92 -14.68
C LEU A 19 9.29 -4.84 -13.16
N ALA A 20 8.45 -5.65 -12.53
CA ALA A 20 8.37 -5.66 -11.07
C ALA A 20 9.66 -6.16 -10.44
N ASP A 21 10.30 -7.18 -11.03
CA ASP A 21 11.58 -7.66 -10.54
C ASP A 21 12.62 -6.57 -10.63
N GLN A 22 12.67 -5.88 -11.76
CA GLN A 22 13.62 -4.79 -11.95
C GLN A 22 13.38 -3.67 -10.95
N LEU A 23 12.12 -3.31 -10.74
CA LEU A 23 11.78 -2.25 -9.82
C LEU A 23 12.12 -2.60 -8.38
N SER A 24 12.00 -3.87 -8.01
CA SER A 24 12.30 -4.26 -6.64
C SER A 24 13.76 -4.03 -6.28
N GLN A 25 14.64 -3.93 -7.30
CA GLN A 25 16.05 -3.65 -7.08
C GLN A 25 16.33 -2.16 -6.97
N VAL A 26 15.37 -1.31 -7.32
CA VAL A 26 15.55 0.15 -7.29
C VAL A 26 14.98 0.65 -5.97
N PRO A 27 15.79 1.27 -5.12
CA PRO A 27 15.28 1.74 -3.83
C PRO A 27 14.25 2.85 -4.00
N VAL A 28 13.26 2.84 -3.11
CA VAL A 28 12.28 3.91 -2.99
C VAL A 28 12.83 4.89 -1.96
N ILE A 29 13.21 6.06 -2.41
CA ILE A 29 13.87 7.05 -1.55
C ILE A 29 12.98 8.27 -1.32
N THR A 30 12.43 8.84 -2.38
CA THR A 30 11.63 10.06 -2.30
C THR A 30 10.14 9.74 -2.33
N ASP A 31 9.32 10.72 -1.98
CA ASP A 31 7.87 10.57 -2.10
C ASP A 31 7.47 10.32 -3.54
N ALA A 32 8.13 10.98 -4.48
CA ALA A 32 7.86 10.74 -5.89
C ALA A 32 8.17 9.29 -6.28
N ASP A 33 9.22 8.72 -5.70
CA ASP A 33 9.55 7.31 -5.95
C ASP A 33 8.41 6.40 -5.48
N VAL A 34 7.81 6.71 -4.33
CA VAL A 34 6.69 5.93 -3.82
C VAL A 34 5.53 5.94 -4.81
N LEU A 35 5.14 7.12 -5.26
CA LEU A 35 4.01 7.27 -6.16
C LEU A 35 4.28 6.58 -7.50
N THR A 36 5.50 6.70 -8.01
CA THR A 36 5.87 6.04 -9.26
C THR A 36 5.81 4.52 -9.10
N ARG A 37 6.31 4.00 -7.97
CA ARG A 37 6.31 2.56 -7.76
C ARG A 37 4.89 2.02 -7.72
N VAL A 38 3.99 2.70 -6.99
CA VAL A 38 2.60 2.29 -6.90
C VAL A 38 1.95 2.34 -8.28
N ASP A 39 2.21 3.42 -9.03
CA ASP A 39 1.61 3.61 -10.34
C ASP A 39 1.99 2.50 -11.31
N VAL A 40 3.22 2.03 -11.24
CA VAL A 40 3.67 0.97 -12.14
C VAL A 40 3.14 -0.39 -11.72
N ILE A 41 3.12 -0.68 -10.43
CA ILE A 41 2.79 -2.02 -9.96
C ILE A 41 1.29 -2.29 -9.99
N ILE A 42 0.46 -1.32 -9.62
CA ILE A 42 -0.99 -1.51 -9.65
C ILE A 42 -1.51 -0.93 -10.95
N GLU A 43 -1.74 -1.79 -11.92
CA GLU A 43 -2.24 -1.36 -13.23
C GLU A 43 -3.62 -0.72 -13.09
N PRO A 44 -3.98 0.21 -13.99
CA PRO A 44 -5.23 0.96 -13.84
C PRO A 44 -6.48 0.10 -13.69
N GLU A 45 -6.55 -1.02 -14.42
CA GLU A 45 -7.71 -1.90 -14.31
C GLU A 45 -7.80 -2.58 -12.95
N ALA A 46 -6.66 -2.86 -12.34
CA ALA A 46 -6.61 -3.50 -11.03
C ALA A 46 -7.02 -2.53 -9.92
N ARG A 47 -7.11 -1.25 -10.21
CA ARG A 47 -7.47 -0.23 -9.20
C ARG A 47 -8.97 -0.10 -9.01
N LYS A 48 -9.78 -0.64 -9.92
CA LYS A 48 -11.22 -0.41 -9.87
C LYS A 48 -11.89 -1.00 -8.63
N PRO A 49 -11.60 -2.22 -8.21
CA PRO A 49 -12.19 -2.73 -6.97
C PRO A 49 -11.63 -1.99 -5.76
N LEU A 50 -12.48 -1.73 -4.78
CA LEU A 50 -12.04 -1.10 -3.54
C LEU A 50 -11.14 -2.08 -2.80
N THR A 51 -9.86 -1.77 -2.72
CA THR A 51 -8.84 -2.68 -2.19
C THR A 51 -7.81 -1.89 -1.42
N LEU A 52 -7.31 -2.48 -0.35
CA LEU A 52 -6.14 -1.95 0.36
C LEU A 52 -4.94 -2.78 -0.05
N TRP A 53 -3.95 -2.13 -0.64
CA TRP A 53 -2.72 -2.78 -1.07
C TRP A 53 -1.62 -2.46 -0.08
N VAL A 54 -0.91 -3.49 0.35
CA VAL A 54 0.20 -3.32 1.29
C VAL A 54 1.48 -3.68 0.57
N PHE A 55 2.38 -2.72 0.49
CA PHE A 55 3.72 -2.90 -0.07
C PHE A 55 4.70 -2.87 1.07
N PHE A 56 5.69 -3.74 1.02
CA PHE A 56 6.72 -3.81 2.06
C PHE A 56 8.01 -3.22 1.50
N LEU A 57 8.69 -2.42 2.30
CA LEU A 57 10.00 -1.87 1.95
C LEU A 57 11.02 -2.35 2.95
N ASN A 58 12.17 -2.75 2.46
CA ASN A 58 13.33 -3.07 3.29
C ASN A 58 13.92 -1.78 3.85
N PRO A 59 14.78 -1.87 4.87
CA PRO A 59 15.41 -0.66 5.44
C PRO A 59 16.15 0.18 4.42
N ASP A 60 16.70 -0.43 3.37
CA ASP A 60 17.42 0.31 2.32
C ASP A 60 16.50 0.85 1.23
N GLY A 61 15.18 0.69 1.39
CA GLY A 61 14.22 1.18 0.42
C GLY A 61 13.90 0.22 -0.71
N THR A 62 14.60 -0.90 -0.80
CA THR A 62 14.24 -1.89 -1.82
C THR A 62 12.97 -2.61 -1.41
N GLN A 63 12.27 -3.17 -2.38
CA GLN A 63 10.97 -3.78 -2.14
C GLN A 63 11.09 -5.28 -2.32
N PRO A 64 10.78 -6.07 -1.29
CA PRO A 64 10.66 -7.52 -1.49
C PRO A 64 9.50 -7.80 -2.45
N MET A 65 9.54 -8.96 -3.07
CA MET A 65 8.53 -9.35 -4.06
C MET A 65 7.24 -9.81 -3.39
N VAL A 66 6.79 -9.05 -2.40
CA VAL A 66 5.55 -9.37 -1.67
C VAL A 66 4.66 -8.14 -1.68
N ILE A 67 3.47 -8.30 -2.25
CA ILE A 67 2.45 -7.26 -2.27
C ILE A 67 1.18 -7.94 -1.80
N MET A 68 0.53 -7.36 -0.81
CA MET A 68 -0.65 -7.98 -0.22
C MET A 68 -1.90 -7.16 -0.56
N PRO A 69 -2.78 -7.65 -1.44
CA PRO A 69 -4.07 -6.99 -1.63
C PRO A 69 -5.06 -7.48 -0.60
N ILE A 70 -5.79 -6.55 -0.01
CA ILE A 70 -6.86 -6.85 0.94
C ILE A 70 -8.14 -6.28 0.34
N ASP A 71 -8.98 -7.15 -0.19
CA ASP A 71 -10.23 -6.73 -0.80
C ASP A 71 -11.39 -6.89 0.17
N GLY A 72 -12.58 -6.48 -0.24
CA GLY A 72 -13.75 -6.57 0.63
C GLY A 72 -13.74 -5.57 1.78
N ILE A 73 -12.95 -4.51 1.70
CA ILE A 73 -12.89 -3.51 2.75
C ILE A 73 -14.10 -2.58 2.65
N PRO A 74 -14.52 -1.96 3.76
CA PRO A 74 -15.68 -1.07 3.72
C PRO A 74 -15.37 0.24 3.04
N GLU A 75 -16.40 0.85 2.43
CA GLU A 75 -16.25 2.15 1.80
C GLU A 75 -16.10 3.26 2.81
N GLN A 76 -16.68 3.08 3.98
CA GLN A 76 -16.66 4.10 5.04
C GLN A 76 -16.20 3.45 6.34
N PRO A 77 -14.90 3.24 6.47
CA PRO A 77 -14.37 2.57 7.66
C PRO A 77 -14.46 3.48 8.88
N ASP A 78 -14.48 2.84 10.05
CA ASP A 78 -14.31 3.54 11.31
C ASP A 78 -12.91 3.25 11.86
N VAL A 79 -12.63 3.77 13.05
CA VAL A 79 -11.30 3.58 13.64
C VAL A 79 -11.02 2.12 13.94
N GLY A 80 -12.05 1.33 14.23
CA GLY A 80 -11.88 -0.10 14.47
C GLY A 80 -11.38 -0.84 13.24
N ASP A 81 -11.81 -0.41 12.05
CA ASP A 81 -11.31 -1.00 10.82
C ASP A 81 -9.83 -0.73 10.64
N GLY A 82 -9.39 0.48 10.96
CA GLY A 82 -7.97 0.83 10.91
C GLY A 82 -7.16 0.02 11.91
N GLU A 83 -7.67 -0.12 13.11
CA GLU A 83 -7.00 -0.92 14.14
C GLU A 83 -6.86 -2.37 13.67
N PHE A 84 -7.91 -2.92 13.07
CA PHE A 84 -7.88 -4.29 12.59
C PHE A 84 -6.78 -4.49 11.55
N VAL A 85 -6.67 -3.54 10.61
CA VAL A 85 -5.63 -3.62 9.58
C VAL A 85 -4.25 -3.71 10.22
N PHE A 86 -3.94 -2.80 11.14
CA PHE A 86 -2.61 -2.78 11.73
C PHE A 86 -2.38 -3.90 12.72
N GLN A 87 -3.42 -4.36 13.39
CA GLN A 87 -3.30 -5.55 14.22
C GLN A 87 -2.88 -6.75 13.36
N MET A 88 -3.50 -6.90 12.20
CA MET A 88 -3.15 -7.96 11.29
C MET A 88 -1.72 -7.79 10.75
N LEU A 89 -1.36 -6.57 10.37
CA LEU A 89 -0.06 -6.30 9.80
C LEU A 89 1.06 -6.36 10.82
N SER A 90 0.76 -6.21 12.11
CA SER A 90 1.80 -6.15 13.14
C SER A 90 2.67 -7.40 13.18
N HIS A 91 2.17 -8.49 12.67
CA HIS A 91 2.94 -9.72 12.58
C HIS A 91 4.01 -9.65 11.49
N LEU A 92 3.94 -8.66 10.63
CA LEU A 92 4.80 -8.55 9.44
C LEU A 92 5.89 -7.50 9.60
N TYR A 93 5.73 -6.54 10.50
CA TYR A 93 6.71 -5.47 10.67
C TYR A 93 7.22 -5.35 12.10
N GLY A 94 6.96 -6.34 12.93
CA GLY A 94 7.37 -6.33 14.33
C GLY A 94 8.89 -6.41 14.50
N PRO A 95 9.33 -6.82 15.69
CA PRO A 95 10.77 -6.82 16.01
C PRO A 95 11.62 -7.63 15.05
N ASP A 96 11.02 -8.57 14.35
CA ASP A 96 11.76 -9.43 13.41
C ASP A 96 12.05 -8.73 12.08
N SER A 97 11.51 -7.53 11.88
CA SER A 97 11.72 -6.79 10.62
C SER A 97 12.11 -5.35 10.93
N PRO A 98 13.18 -5.14 11.69
CA PRO A 98 13.54 -3.79 12.11
C PRO A 98 13.96 -2.93 10.92
N GLY A 99 13.51 -1.69 10.92
CA GLY A 99 13.92 -0.72 9.91
C GLY A 99 13.14 -0.77 8.61
N GLY A 100 12.29 -1.76 8.43
CA GLY A 100 11.43 -1.80 7.26
C GLY A 100 10.25 -0.86 7.39
N SER A 101 9.53 -0.64 6.29
CA SER A 101 8.35 0.21 6.31
C SER A 101 7.30 -0.31 5.34
N LEU A 102 6.14 0.33 5.41
CA LEU A 102 4.97 -0.08 4.61
C LEU A 102 4.50 1.09 3.75
N ILE A 103 4.03 0.77 2.56
CA ILE A 103 3.24 1.70 1.77
C ILE A 103 1.83 1.12 1.72
N LEU A 104 0.85 1.90 2.14
CA LEU A 104 -0.54 1.47 2.15
C LEU A 104 -1.30 2.27 1.11
N THR A 105 -1.91 1.57 0.16
CA THR A 105 -2.61 2.19 -0.96
C THR A 105 -4.05 1.75 -0.98
N ILE A 106 -4.97 2.71 -0.95
CA ILE A 106 -6.38 2.44 -1.21
C ILE A 106 -6.59 2.62 -2.71
N SER A 107 -7.14 1.61 -3.36
CA SER A 107 -7.51 1.72 -4.75
C SER A 107 -9.03 1.64 -4.89
N ARG A 108 -9.57 2.37 -5.84
CA ARG A 108 -10.99 2.37 -6.15
C ARG A 108 -11.22 2.95 -7.55
N ASP A 109 -12.39 2.73 -8.07
CA ASP A 109 -12.77 3.36 -9.33
C ASP A 109 -13.12 4.84 -9.09
N GLY A 110 -13.20 5.61 -10.16
CA GLY A 110 -13.63 6.99 -10.10
C GLY A 110 -12.50 7.99 -10.15
N PRO A 111 -12.84 9.27 -9.91
CA PRO A 111 -11.85 10.33 -10.02
C PRO A 111 -10.79 10.27 -8.92
N ILE A 112 -9.63 10.84 -9.23
CA ILE A 112 -8.52 10.86 -8.28
C ILE A 112 -8.72 11.91 -7.17
N ALA A 113 -9.70 12.78 -7.31
CA ALA A 113 -9.99 13.74 -6.26
C ALA A 113 -10.48 13.01 -5.01
N MET A 114 -10.14 13.58 -3.84
CA MET A 114 -10.51 12.96 -2.57
C MET A 114 -12.02 12.88 -2.40
N ALA A 115 -12.51 11.70 -2.08
CA ALA A 115 -13.91 11.44 -1.77
C ALA A 115 -14.08 11.22 -0.27
N ASP A 116 -15.33 11.15 0.18
CA ASP A 116 -15.59 10.98 1.62
C ASP A 116 -15.04 9.67 2.14
N GLY A 117 -15.18 8.60 1.37
CA GLY A 117 -14.61 7.31 1.78
C GLY A 117 -13.10 7.36 1.93
N ASP A 118 -12.44 8.10 1.05
CA ASP A 118 -10.98 8.27 1.13
C ASP A 118 -10.58 8.96 2.43
N ARG A 119 -11.35 9.98 2.83
CA ARG A 119 -11.09 10.68 4.08
C ARG A 119 -11.32 9.79 5.27
N CYS A 120 -12.34 8.93 5.22
CA CYS A 120 -12.59 7.97 6.27
C CYS A 120 -11.43 6.99 6.39
N TRP A 121 -10.92 6.50 5.27
CA TRP A 121 -9.77 5.61 5.28
C TRP A 121 -8.53 6.29 5.82
N LEU A 122 -8.31 7.55 5.42
CA LEU A 122 -7.16 8.29 5.94
C LEU A 122 -7.22 8.38 7.47
N ARG A 123 -8.37 8.74 8.03
CA ARG A 123 -8.51 8.85 9.48
C ARG A 123 -8.32 7.49 10.16
N ALA A 124 -8.91 6.43 9.60
CA ALA A 124 -8.80 5.11 10.17
C ALA A 124 -7.35 4.62 10.17
N LEU A 125 -6.64 4.86 9.06
CA LEU A 125 -5.25 4.45 8.95
C LEU A 125 -4.35 5.27 9.88
N GLN A 126 -4.59 6.58 9.98
CA GLN A 126 -3.83 7.42 10.90
C GLN A 126 -4.02 6.96 12.34
N HIS A 127 -5.23 6.60 12.70
CA HIS A 127 -5.50 6.08 14.04
C HIS A 127 -4.71 4.78 14.28
N GLY A 128 -4.73 3.89 13.30
CA GLY A 128 -4.02 2.61 13.44
C GLY A 128 -2.51 2.79 13.55
N VAL A 129 -1.96 3.73 12.79
CA VAL A 129 -0.53 4.03 12.90
C VAL A 129 -0.19 4.48 14.31
N ALA A 130 -1.02 5.37 14.88
CA ALA A 130 -0.77 5.88 16.23
C ALA A 130 -0.87 4.77 17.27
N GLU A 131 -1.87 3.90 17.14
CA GLU A 131 -2.09 2.83 18.11
C GLU A 131 -1.02 1.75 18.06
N TYR A 132 -0.52 1.45 16.88
CA TYR A 132 0.39 0.32 16.69
C TYR A 132 1.81 0.73 16.38
N ALA A 133 2.10 2.05 16.39
CA ALA A 133 3.42 2.59 16.06
C ALA A 133 3.94 1.97 14.76
N ALA A 134 3.08 1.88 13.76
CA ALA A 134 3.41 1.20 12.52
C ALA A 134 4.36 2.05 11.67
N PRO A 135 5.37 1.42 11.08
CA PRO A 135 6.37 2.15 10.28
C PRO A 135 5.86 2.37 8.85
N VAL A 136 4.92 3.30 8.69
CA VAL A 136 4.33 3.57 7.37
C VAL A 136 5.10 4.69 6.69
N ARG A 137 5.50 4.42 5.44
CA ARG A 137 6.21 5.39 4.62
C ARG A 137 5.26 6.39 3.99
N MET A 138 4.11 5.93 3.50
CA MET A 138 3.14 6.79 2.84
C MET A 138 1.79 6.08 2.73
N PHE A 139 0.72 6.85 2.79
CA PHE A 139 -0.62 6.41 2.39
C PHE A 139 -0.89 6.95 0.99
N CYS A 140 -1.32 6.09 0.08
CA CYS A 140 -1.60 6.46 -1.31
C CYS A 140 -3.04 6.18 -1.68
N LEU A 141 -3.52 6.90 -2.69
CA LEU A 141 -4.81 6.65 -3.34
C LEU A 141 -4.52 6.37 -4.81
N ALA A 142 -5.05 5.26 -5.31
CA ALA A 142 -4.89 4.88 -6.71
C ALA A 142 -6.25 4.69 -7.36
N THR A 143 -6.45 5.34 -8.48
CA THR A 143 -7.65 5.14 -9.30
C THR A 143 -7.19 4.94 -10.74
N PRO A 144 -8.10 4.56 -11.66
CA PRO A 144 -7.69 4.48 -13.06
C PRO A 144 -7.14 5.79 -13.62
N GLU A 145 -7.43 6.92 -12.96
CA GLU A 145 -6.89 8.21 -13.40
C GLU A 145 -5.46 8.48 -12.96
N GLY A 146 -4.99 7.78 -11.95
CA GLY A 146 -3.63 7.99 -11.47
C GLY A 146 -3.43 7.59 -10.03
N VAL A 147 -2.31 8.06 -9.47
CA VAL A 147 -1.93 7.78 -8.08
C VAL A 147 -1.55 9.09 -7.42
N ARG A 148 -1.98 9.25 -6.18
CA ARG A 148 -1.62 10.42 -5.40
C ARG A 148 -1.43 10.03 -3.94
N GLU A 149 -0.83 10.92 -3.18
CA GLU A 149 -0.79 10.74 -1.74
C GLU A 149 -2.20 10.89 -1.18
N LEU A 150 -2.59 9.96 -0.31
CA LEU A 150 -3.90 10.01 0.33
C LEU A 150 -3.95 11.11 1.38
N GLY A 151 -2.88 11.26 2.13
CA GLY A 151 -2.75 12.26 3.16
C GLY A 151 -1.59 11.94 4.09
N PRO A 152 -1.35 12.79 5.09
CA PRO A 152 -0.22 12.56 5.99
C PRO A 152 -0.40 11.30 6.81
N VAL A 153 0.71 10.65 7.12
CA VAL A 153 0.70 9.42 7.91
C VAL A 153 0.26 9.70 9.34
N SER A 154 0.59 10.88 9.86
CA SER A 154 0.18 11.29 11.19
C SER A 154 -0.90 12.36 11.08
N SER A 155 -1.92 12.26 11.94
CA SER A 155 -2.95 13.30 11.99
C SER A 155 -2.44 14.60 12.61
N ARG A 156 -1.27 14.58 13.19
CA ARG A 156 -0.65 15.77 13.76
C ARG A 156 0.00 16.59 12.65
N GLN A 157 -0.08 17.88 12.80
CA GLN A 157 0.53 18.80 11.84
C GLN A 157 1.74 19.48 12.42
#